data_dfd7e7a84f0ad87e6ef8a1ee746c1dfa
#
_entry.id   dfd7e7a84f0ad87e6ef8a1ee746c1dfa
#
_cell.length_a   1.000
_cell.length_b   1.000
_cell.length_c   1.000
_cell.angle_alpha   90.00
_cell.angle_beta   90.00
_cell.angle_gamma   90.00
#
_symmetry.space_group_name_H-M   'P 1'
#
loop_
_entity.id
_entity.type
_entity.pdbx_description
1 polymer ?
#
loop_
_entity_poly.entity_id
_entity_poly.type
_entity_poly.pdbx_seq_one_letter_code
_entity_poly.pdbx_strand_id
1 'polypeptide(L)'
;MGKLTDIQLRNWIKAGQPVAKSDGEGLTFTLSAKGTAAWILRYYVAGKARELTLGRYPDISLTKAREIAAAKRAEVQQGIDPAAEKRKAEHAAANAWTFRKLADDYMEKAADRLAENTLYGRKQQLRDYVYPKIGGIAAADVSPAEIVDIVECASVKSLHVARLVLIVIREVFAHGIARHVVTQDPCAHIKAKAIIGGTKQQRERVMLTDPEIAAMLATLPQVMSRPNALMVRILLATGARIGELAQAEWKNVNFEAAEWTIPPEHSKNKRAFVVPLPALVVGWFAELQAMAFGSRYVLPIRSRNHGGDGDAPMEPTTLNAALNGLAGALGEKCRRFTPHDLRSTCRSHLGMLGVDVLIAERCLNHSLGGLVAVYDKHDYLNERRRALELWAAKLATIEAGAAFNVVPLKRA
;
A
#
# COMPACT_ATOMS: atom_id res chain seq x y z
N MET A 1 -57.93 -21.20 18.01
CA MET A 1 -57.40 -21.17 19.40
C MET A 1 -56.37 -22.27 19.55
N GLY A 2 -55.20 -21.97 20.13
CA GLY A 2 -54.18 -22.97 20.41
C GLY A 2 -54.64 -24.02 21.40
N LYS A 3 -54.21 -25.26 21.20
CA LYS A 3 -54.70 -26.44 21.97
C LYS A 3 -53.78 -26.78 23.15
N LEU A 4 -52.54 -26.29 23.14
CA LEU A 4 -51.51 -26.59 24.13
C LEU A 4 -51.46 -25.54 25.25
N THR A 5 -50.98 -25.94 26.43
CA THR A 5 -50.72 -25.07 27.57
C THR A 5 -49.30 -25.27 28.06
N ASP A 6 -48.69 -24.23 28.67
CA ASP A 6 -47.33 -24.29 29.20
C ASP A 6 -47.15 -25.39 30.28
N ILE A 7 -48.21 -25.67 31.03
CA ILE A 7 -48.22 -26.76 32.02
C ILE A 7 -48.02 -28.11 31.33
N GLN A 8 -48.72 -28.35 30.23
CA GLN A 8 -48.56 -29.60 29.46
C GLN A 8 -47.13 -29.74 28.91
N LEU A 9 -46.55 -28.67 28.38
CA LEU A 9 -45.20 -28.69 27.86
C LEU A 9 -44.16 -29.07 28.92
N ARG A 10 -44.24 -28.43 30.09
CA ARG A 10 -43.37 -28.74 31.24
C ARG A 10 -43.52 -30.18 31.71
N ASN A 11 -44.77 -30.71 31.76
CA ASN A 11 -45.02 -32.08 32.14
C ASN A 11 -44.40 -33.10 31.16
N TRP A 12 -44.49 -32.85 29.85
CA TRP A 12 -43.85 -33.72 28.86
C TRP A 12 -42.32 -33.67 28.93
N ILE A 13 -41.74 -32.51 29.15
CA ILE A 13 -40.30 -32.39 29.35
C ILE A 13 -39.84 -33.13 30.60
N LYS A 14 -40.59 -32.99 31.72
CA LYS A 14 -40.29 -33.70 32.97
C LYS A 14 -40.44 -35.22 32.82
N ALA A 15 -41.39 -35.67 32.00
CA ALA A 15 -41.60 -37.11 31.74
C ALA A 15 -40.47 -37.70 30.85
N GLY A 16 -39.75 -36.88 30.10
CA GLY A 16 -38.59 -37.30 29.30
C GLY A 16 -38.89 -38.21 28.12
N GLN A 17 -40.16 -38.47 27.83
CA GLN A 17 -40.55 -39.34 26.73
C GLN A 17 -40.76 -38.56 25.44
N PRO A 18 -40.31 -39.09 24.28
CA PRO A 18 -40.51 -38.43 23.00
C PRO A 18 -41.98 -38.14 22.73
N VAL A 19 -42.29 -36.91 22.33
CA VAL A 19 -43.66 -36.51 22.04
C VAL A 19 -43.71 -35.53 20.86
N ALA A 20 -44.78 -35.63 20.05
CA ALA A 20 -45.13 -34.64 19.05
C ALA A 20 -46.60 -34.29 19.19
N LYS A 21 -46.94 -33.06 19.58
CA LYS A 21 -48.30 -32.58 19.83
C LYS A 21 -48.59 -31.31 19.06
N SER A 22 -49.67 -31.32 18.31
CA SER A 22 -50.11 -30.16 17.53
C SER A 22 -50.82 -29.15 18.42
N ASP A 23 -50.46 -27.89 18.30
CA ASP A 23 -51.13 -26.75 18.91
C ASP A 23 -52.27 -26.21 18.03
N GLY A 24 -52.35 -26.65 16.80
CA GLY A 24 -53.29 -26.16 15.79
C GLY A 24 -52.58 -25.34 14.69
N GLU A 25 -53.27 -25.13 13.60
CA GLU A 25 -52.80 -24.32 12.46
C GLU A 25 -51.37 -24.67 11.99
N GLY A 26 -51.01 -25.95 12.05
CA GLY A 26 -49.70 -26.45 11.64
C GLY A 26 -48.58 -26.32 12.67
N LEU A 27 -48.80 -25.60 13.79
CA LEU A 27 -47.80 -25.50 14.87
C LEU A 27 -47.77 -26.79 15.68
N THR A 28 -46.61 -27.37 15.87
CA THR A 28 -46.40 -28.62 16.60
C THR A 28 -45.25 -28.46 17.59
N PHE A 29 -45.47 -28.87 18.84
CA PHE A 29 -44.42 -29.04 19.82
C PHE A 29 -43.84 -30.45 19.69
N THR A 30 -42.52 -30.55 19.67
CA THR A 30 -41.81 -31.83 19.61
C THR A 30 -40.81 -31.95 20.75
N LEU A 31 -40.72 -33.13 21.37
CA LEU A 31 -39.66 -33.50 22.29
C LEU A 31 -38.97 -34.74 21.73
N SER A 32 -37.68 -34.65 21.46
CA SER A 32 -36.89 -35.76 20.93
C SER A 32 -36.50 -36.75 22.03
N ALA A 33 -36.11 -37.98 21.67
CA ALA A 33 -35.59 -38.99 22.59
C ALA A 33 -34.35 -38.52 23.37
N LYS A 34 -33.61 -37.50 22.82
CA LYS A 34 -32.47 -36.86 23.48
C LYS A 34 -32.85 -35.68 24.38
N GLY A 35 -34.15 -35.47 24.66
CA GLY A 35 -34.63 -34.39 25.52
C GLY A 35 -34.70 -33.01 24.87
N THR A 36 -34.46 -32.88 23.57
CA THR A 36 -34.54 -31.59 22.87
C THR A 36 -35.99 -31.25 22.54
N ALA A 37 -36.49 -30.18 23.15
CA ALA A 37 -37.82 -29.63 22.88
C ALA A 37 -37.77 -28.54 21.82
N ALA A 38 -38.66 -28.60 20.81
CA ALA A 38 -38.64 -27.65 19.69
C ALA A 38 -40.05 -27.39 19.15
N TRP A 39 -40.19 -26.22 18.52
CA TRP A 39 -41.38 -25.82 17.78
C TRP A 39 -41.17 -26.06 16.30
N ILE A 40 -42.10 -26.77 15.63
CA ILE A 40 -42.14 -27.08 14.22
C ILE A 40 -43.43 -26.54 13.62
N LEU A 41 -43.34 -25.78 12.55
CA LEU A 41 -44.45 -25.37 11.71
C LEU A 41 -44.55 -26.29 10.51
N ARG A 42 -45.69 -26.95 10.33
CA ARG A 42 -46.05 -27.73 9.15
C ARG A 42 -46.97 -26.93 8.25
N TYR A 43 -46.64 -26.85 6.98
CA TYR A 43 -47.37 -26.05 5.99
C TYR A 43 -47.29 -26.67 4.58
N TYR A 44 -48.08 -26.17 3.67
CA TYR A 44 -48.07 -26.60 2.27
C TYR A 44 -47.68 -25.45 1.34
N VAL A 45 -46.77 -25.73 0.41
CA VAL A 45 -46.41 -24.82 -0.68
C VAL A 45 -46.50 -25.59 -1.98
N ALA A 46 -47.23 -25.06 -2.96
CA ALA A 46 -47.46 -25.70 -4.26
C ALA A 46 -47.87 -27.17 -4.16
N GLY A 47 -48.77 -27.50 -3.22
CA GLY A 47 -49.28 -28.85 -2.98
C GLY A 47 -48.33 -29.80 -2.23
N LYS A 48 -47.12 -29.36 -1.86
CA LYS A 48 -46.14 -30.18 -1.14
C LYS A 48 -46.07 -29.79 0.33
N ALA A 49 -46.12 -30.82 1.22
CA ALA A 49 -45.92 -30.64 2.64
C ALA A 49 -44.48 -30.21 2.97
N ARG A 50 -44.32 -29.24 3.86
CA ARG A 50 -43.06 -28.71 4.33
C ARG A 50 -43.07 -28.58 5.85
N GLU A 51 -41.88 -28.62 6.45
CA GLU A 51 -41.67 -28.36 7.88
C GLU A 51 -40.61 -27.30 8.07
N LEU A 52 -40.82 -26.39 9.02
CA LEU A 52 -39.88 -25.37 9.45
C LEU A 52 -39.71 -25.43 10.96
N THR A 53 -38.49 -25.65 11.44
CA THR A 53 -38.18 -25.51 12.87
C THR A 53 -38.11 -24.02 13.21
N LEU A 54 -38.99 -23.56 14.10
CA LEU A 54 -39.09 -22.18 14.54
C LEU A 54 -38.06 -21.85 15.63
N GLY A 55 -37.73 -22.83 16.49
CA GLY A 55 -36.75 -22.72 17.54
C GLY A 55 -36.98 -23.70 18.69
N ARG A 56 -36.18 -23.58 19.76
CA ARG A 56 -36.21 -24.47 20.92
C ARG A 56 -37.08 -23.90 22.03
N TYR A 57 -37.75 -24.78 22.76
CA TYR A 57 -38.34 -24.44 24.02
C TYR A 57 -37.32 -24.73 25.15
N PRO A 58 -37.17 -23.91 26.21
CA PRO A 58 -38.01 -22.74 26.55
C PRO A 58 -37.54 -21.40 25.90
N ASP A 59 -36.46 -21.34 25.10
CA ASP A 59 -35.97 -20.10 24.52
C ASP A 59 -37.08 -19.36 23.74
N ILE A 60 -37.95 -20.12 23.05
CA ILE A 60 -39.18 -19.62 22.44
C ILE A 60 -40.37 -20.16 23.26
N SER A 61 -41.06 -19.26 23.95
CA SER A 61 -42.29 -19.59 24.70
C SER A 61 -43.44 -20.00 23.76
N LEU A 62 -44.47 -20.64 24.28
CA LEU A 62 -45.67 -21.03 23.52
C LEU A 62 -46.32 -19.82 22.82
N THR A 63 -46.47 -18.70 23.53
CA THR A 63 -47.04 -17.48 22.97
C THR A 63 -46.19 -16.97 21.80
N LYS A 64 -44.86 -16.89 21.96
CA LYS A 64 -43.94 -16.44 20.92
C LYS A 64 -43.90 -17.38 19.73
N ALA A 65 -43.99 -18.69 19.96
CA ALA A 65 -44.07 -19.69 18.89
C ALA A 65 -45.35 -19.52 18.03
N ARG A 66 -46.49 -19.19 18.65
CA ARG A 66 -47.75 -18.89 17.94
C ARG A 66 -47.62 -17.63 17.07
N GLU A 67 -47.01 -16.56 17.60
CA GLU A 67 -46.76 -15.32 16.84
C GLU A 67 -45.88 -15.59 15.63
N ILE A 68 -44.74 -16.27 15.82
CA ILE A 68 -43.81 -16.62 14.73
C ILE A 68 -44.50 -17.51 13.69
N ALA A 69 -45.29 -18.53 14.15
CA ALA A 69 -46.02 -19.40 13.25
C ALA A 69 -47.06 -18.64 12.42
N ALA A 70 -47.77 -17.67 13.02
CA ALA A 70 -48.73 -16.82 12.31
C ALA A 70 -48.05 -15.97 11.25
N ALA A 71 -46.92 -15.33 11.58
CA ALA A 71 -46.14 -14.55 10.64
C ALA A 71 -45.64 -15.39 9.45
N LYS A 72 -45.11 -16.61 9.75
CA LYS A 72 -44.61 -17.52 8.70
C LYS A 72 -45.74 -18.07 7.81
N ARG A 73 -46.92 -18.26 8.34
CA ARG A 73 -48.12 -18.64 7.53
C ARG A 73 -48.53 -17.50 6.57
N ALA A 74 -48.45 -16.25 7.03
CA ALA A 74 -48.70 -15.10 6.14
C ALA A 74 -47.73 -15.06 4.97
N GLU A 75 -46.44 -15.34 5.20
CA GLU A 75 -45.42 -15.46 4.13
C GLU A 75 -45.81 -16.59 3.14
N VAL A 76 -46.26 -17.76 3.66
CA VAL A 76 -46.70 -18.89 2.82
C VAL A 76 -47.91 -18.50 1.95
N GLN A 77 -48.88 -17.76 2.52
CA GLN A 77 -50.04 -17.26 1.75
C GLN A 77 -49.65 -16.31 0.62
N GLN A 78 -48.51 -15.60 0.77
CA GLN A 78 -47.94 -14.76 -0.26
C GLN A 78 -47.09 -15.54 -1.30
N GLY A 79 -47.05 -16.87 -1.20
CA GLY A 79 -46.30 -17.74 -2.10
C GLY A 79 -44.82 -17.92 -1.76
N ILE A 80 -44.38 -17.41 -0.61
CA ILE A 80 -43.00 -17.55 -0.13
C ILE A 80 -42.84 -18.86 0.66
N ASP A 81 -41.83 -19.67 0.34
CA ASP A 81 -41.48 -20.86 1.15
C ASP A 81 -40.43 -20.50 2.23
N PRO A 82 -40.83 -20.34 3.49
CA PRO A 82 -39.92 -19.91 4.56
C PRO A 82 -38.76 -20.89 4.82
N ALA A 83 -38.96 -22.19 4.56
CA ALA A 83 -37.90 -23.19 4.73
C ALA A 83 -36.89 -23.12 3.57
N ALA A 84 -37.33 -22.77 2.35
CA ALA A 84 -36.46 -22.54 1.22
C ALA A 84 -35.65 -21.27 1.40
N GLU A 85 -36.29 -20.18 1.84
CA GLU A 85 -35.58 -18.92 2.11
C GLU A 85 -34.53 -19.06 3.24
N LYS A 86 -34.87 -19.79 4.34
CA LYS A 86 -33.92 -20.09 5.40
C LYS A 86 -32.72 -20.88 4.88
N ARG A 87 -32.96 -21.95 4.09
CA ARG A 87 -31.86 -22.73 3.49
C ARG A 87 -31.03 -21.91 2.52
N LYS A 88 -31.65 -21.04 1.71
CA LYS A 88 -30.96 -20.14 0.80
C LYS A 88 -30.06 -19.15 1.56
N ALA A 89 -30.57 -18.57 2.65
CA ALA A 89 -29.80 -17.69 3.52
C ALA A 89 -28.61 -18.42 4.21
N GLU A 90 -28.86 -19.62 4.74
CA GLU A 90 -27.79 -20.45 5.35
C GLU A 90 -26.72 -20.84 4.32
N HIS A 91 -27.11 -21.22 3.11
CA HIS A 91 -26.19 -21.53 2.01
C HIS A 91 -25.42 -20.30 1.53
N ALA A 92 -26.10 -19.15 1.43
CA ALA A 92 -25.45 -17.89 1.10
C ALA A 92 -24.41 -17.49 2.18
N ALA A 93 -24.79 -17.62 3.46
CA ALA A 93 -23.89 -17.34 4.57
C ALA A 93 -22.67 -18.29 4.61
N ALA A 94 -22.90 -19.60 4.39
CA ALA A 94 -21.83 -20.59 4.35
C ALA A 94 -20.85 -20.40 3.19
N ASN A 95 -21.31 -19.83 2.08
CA ASN A 95 -20.49 -19.55 0.89
C ASN A 95 -20.04 -18.09 0.80
N ALA A 96 -20.41 -17.24 1.75
CA ALA A 96 -19.99 -15.85 1.78
C ALA A 96 -18.46 -15.74 1.85
N TRP A 97 -17.91 -14.90 1.03
CA TRP A 97 -16.48 -14.61 1.10
C TRP A 97 -16.20 -13.77 2.35
N THR A 98 -15.30 -14.24 3.18
CA THR A 98 -14.75 -13.40 4.25
C THR A 98 -13.94 -12.26 3.64
N PHE A 99 -13.76 -11.16 4.38
CA PHE A 99 -12.91 -10.06 3.93
C PHE A 99 -11.49 -10.56 3.61
N ARG A 100 -10.93 -11.48 4.41
CA ARG A 100 -9.61 -12.06 4.14
C ARG A 100 -9.57 -12.76 2.79
N LYS A 101 -10.54 -13.62 2.49
CA LYS A 101 -10.59 -14.33 1.19
C LYS A 101 -10.69 -13.35 0.02
N LEU A 102 -11.48 -12.29 0.17
CA LEU A 102 -11.60 -11.23 -0.84
C LEU A 102 -10.29 -10.46 -1.01
N ALA A 103 -9.62 -10.13 0.09
CA ALA A 103 -8.35 -9.42 0.07
C ALA A 103 -7.22 -10.26 -0.54
N ASP A 104 -7.18 -11.56 -0.24
CA ASP A 104 -6.16 -12.47 -0.80
C ASP A 104 -6.36 -12.62 -2.32
N ASP A 105 -7.59 -12.77 -2.81
CA ASP A 105 -7.90 -12.77 -4.25
C ASP A 105 -7.54 -11.44 -4.94
N TYR A 106 -7.83 -10.30 -4.28
CA TYR A 106 -7.39 -8.99 -4.75
C TYR A 106 -5.85 -8.92 -4.85
N MET A 107 -5.13 -9.37 -3.81
CA MET A 107 -3.68 -9.32 -3.77
C MET A 107 -3.02 -10.21 -4.84
N GLU A 108 -3.62 -11.36 -5.16
CA GLU A 108 -3.20 -12.21 -6.26
C GLU A 108 -3.30 -11.48 -7.60
N LYS A 109 -4.46 -10.89 -7.91
CA LYS A 109 -4.67 -10.13 -9.16
C LYS A 109 -3.89 -8.81 -9.21
N ALA A 110 -3.57 -8.23 -8.06
CA ALA A 110 -2.77 -7.01 -7.98
C ALA A 110 -1.26 -7.26 -8.20
N ALA A 111 -0.78 -8.49 -8.03
CA ALA A 111 0.63 -8.84 -8.18
C ALA A 111 1.16 -8.54 -9.59
N ASP A 112 0.36 -8.76 -10.63
CA ASP A 112 0.77 -8.54 -12.02
C ASP A 112 0.90 -7.05 -12.40
N ARG A 113 0.26 -6.14 -11.64
CA ARG A 113 0.20 -4.70 -11.97
C ARG A 113 0.93 -3.80 -11.01
N LEU A 114 1.16 -4.25 -9.78
CA LEU A 114 1.80 -3.45 -8.73
C LEU A 114 3.30 -3.73 -8.66
N ALA A 115 4.06 -2.68 -8.32
CA ALA A 115 5.46 -2.86 -7.97
C ALA A 115 5.59 -3.68 -6.67
N GLU A 116 6.63 -4.53 -6.59
CA GLU A 116 6.88 -5.46 -5.48
C GLU A 116 6.84 -4.77 -4.11
N ASN A 117 7.50 -3.62 -3.97
CA ASN A 117 7.47 -2.83 -2.73
C ASN A 117 6.07 -2.34 -2.34
N THR A 118 5.23 -2.01 -3.33
CA THR A 118 3.84 -1.61 -3.09
C THR A 118 3.02 -2.82 -2.62
N LEU A 119 3.21 -3.96 -3.28
CA LEU A 119 2.55 -5.22 -2.92
C LEU A 119 2.94 -5.65 -1.50
N TYR A 120 4.23 -5.60 -1.18
CA TYR A 120 4.73 -5.87 0.16
C TYR A 120 4.12 -4.95 1.21
N GLY A 121 4.10 -3.65 0.97
CA GLY A 121 3.49 -2.69 1.88
C GLY A 121 2.00 -2.94 2.11
N ARG A 122 1.23 -3.29 1.07
CA ARG A 122 -0.19 -3.65 1.20
C ARG A 122 -0.40 -4.93 2.01
N LYS A 123 0.42 -5.97 1.79
CA LYS A 123 0.40 -7.20 2.59
C LYS A 123 0.63 -6.88 4.08
N GLN A 124 1.59 -6.03 4.39
CA GLN A 124 1.87 -5.59 5.76
C GLN A 124 0.67 -4.86 6.38
N GLN A 125 0.08 -3.91 5.64
CA GLN A 125 -1.08 -3.14 6.11
C GLN A 125 -2.28 -4.04 6.39
N LEU A 126 -2.60 -4.98 5.49
CA LEU A 126 -3.67 -5.95 5.68
C LEU A 126 -3.41 -6.84 6.90
N ARG A 127 -2.20 -7.39 7.02
CA ARG A 127 -1.82 -8.28 8.12
C ARG A 127 -1.86 -7.59 9.48
N ASP A 128 -1.29 -6.38 9.57
CA ASP A 128 -1.03 -5.73 10.86
C ASP A 128 -2.24 -4.96 11.38
N TYR A 129 -3.10 -4.43 10.50
CA TYR A 129 -4.20 -3.55 10.89
C TYR A 129 -5.60 -4.08 10.53
N VAL A 130 -5.75 -4.76 9.40
CA VAL A 130 -7.09 -5.05 8.85
C VAL A 130 -7.56 -6.44 9.22
N TYR A 131 -6.75 -7.47 8.97
CA TYR A 131 -7.13 -8.86 9.23
C TYR A 131 -7.47 -9.15 10.70
N PRO A 132 -6.79 -8.57 11.70
CA PRO A 132 -7.15 -8.80 13.10
C PRO A 132 -8.55 -8.32 13.48
N LYS A 133 -9.08 -7.32 12.76
CA LYS A 133 -10.38 -6.70 13.04
C LYS A 133 -11.51 -7.30 12.19
N ILE A 134 -11.35 -7.34 10.88
CA ILE A 134 -12.43 -7.71 9.96
C ILE A 134 -12.11 -8.92 9.06
N GLY A 135 -10.95 -9.53 9.20
CA GLY A 135 -10.51 -10.62 8.30
C GLY A 135 -11.45 -11.82 8.29
N GLY A 136 -12.09 -12.14 9.40
CA GLY A 136 -13.04 -13.26 9.54
C GLY A 136 -14.51 -12.89 9.27
N ILE A 137 -14.83 -11.61 9.12
CA ILE A 137 -16.20 -11.13 8.85
C ILE A 137 -16.52 -11.37 7.37
N ALA A 138 -17.77 -11.74 7.07
CA ALA A 138 -18.24 -11.80 5.69
C ALA A 138 -18.08 -10.40 5.03
N ALA A 139 -17.48 -10.34 3.85
CA ALA A 139 -17.15 -9.06 3.21
C ALA A 139 -18.39 -8.15 3.01
N ALA A 140 -19.55 -8.75 2.80
CA ALA A 140 -20.82 -8.03 2.66
C ALA A 140 -21.33 -7.42 3.98
N ASP A 141 -20.88 -7.91 5.12
CA ASP A 141 -21.35 -7.52 6.46
C ASP A 141 -20.41 -6.51 7.13
N VAL A 142 -19.28 -6.20 6.52
CA VAL A 142 -18.32 -5.19 7.04
C VAL A 142 -18.97 -3.81 7.02
N SER A 143 -19.06 -3.20 8.20
CA SER A 143 -19.67 -1.88 8.37
C SER A 143 -18.66 -0.74 8.20
N PRO A 144 -19.13 0.47 7.82
CA PRO A 144 -18.28 1.67 7.81
C PRO A 144 -17.63 1.98 9.16
N ALA A 145 -18.29 1.67 10.27
CA ALA A 145 -17.80 1.93 11.62
C ALA A 145 -16.53 1.11 11.93
N GLU A 146 -16.48 -0.16 11.52
CA GLU A 146 -15.30 -1.01 11.70
C GLU A 146 -14.11 -0.49 10.89
N ILE A 147 -14.36 0.05 9.68
CA ILE A 147 -13.31 0.64 8.84
C ILE A 147 -12.76 1.91 9.50
N VAL A 148 -13.61 2.75 10.06
CA VAL A 148 -13.21 3.96 10.81
C VAL A 148 -12.32 3.57 11.99
N ASP A 149 -12.72 2.58 12.80
CA ASP A 149 -11.94 2.09 13.94
C ASP A 149 -10.54 1.57 13.53
N ILE A 150 -10.45 0.87 12.40
CA ILE A 150 -9.16 0.41 11.84
C ILE A 150 -8.28 1.60 11.47
N VAL A 151 -8.84 2.60 10.80
CA VAL A 151 -8.11 3.78 10.33
C VAL A 151 -7.63 4.63 11.51
N GLU A 152 -8.47 4.82 12.54
CA GLU A 152 -8.11 5.52 13.78
C GLU A 152 -7.00 4.78 14.53
N CYS A 153 -7.12 3.47 14.71
CA CYS A 153 -6.09 2.64 15.32
C CYS A 153 -4.74 2.77 14.58
N ALA A 154 -4.74 2.71 13.25
CA ALA A 154 -3.53 2.90 12.46
C ALA A 154 -2.95 4.32 12.58
N SER A 155 -3.78 5.34 12.82
CA SER A 155 -3.37 6.74 12.92
C SER A 155 -2.53 7.02 14.16
N VAL A 156 -2.71 6.25 15.23
CA VAL A 156 -1.90 6.33 16.45
C VAL A 156 -0.42 6.15 16.12
N LYS A 157 -0.08 5.23 15.22
CA LYS A 157 1.29 5.02 14.76
C LYS A 157 1.72 6.10 13.76
N SER A 158 0.91 6.38 12.76
CA SER A 158 1.20 7.39 11.73
C SER A 158 -0.03 7.70 10.88
N LEU A 159 -0.29 9.00 10.67
CA LEU A 159 -1.32 9.46 9.73
C LEU A 159 -1.07 8.99 8.30
N HIS A 160 0.18 8.80 7.90
CA HIS A 160 0.55 8.25 6.59
C HIS A 160 0.13 6.78 6.49
N VAL A 161 0.44 5.97 7.50
CA VAL A 161 0.05 4.54 7.55
C VAL A 161 -1.47 4.40 7.52
N ALA A 162 -2.20 5.19 8.31
CA ALA A 162 -3.67 5.18 8.31
C ALA A 162 -4.28 5.42 6.92
N ARG A 163 -3.70 6.36 6.15
CA ARG A 163 -4.13 6.60 4.76
C ARG A 163 -3.87 5.43 3.86
N LEU A 164 -2.71 4.81 3.97
CA LEU A 164 -2.37 3.63 3.16
C LEU A 164 -3.27 2.44 3.51
N VAL A 165 -3.61 2.26 4.78
CA VAL A 165 -4.59 1.26 5.25
C VAL A 165 -5.96 1.51 4.62
N LEU A 166 -6.46 2.75 4.64
CA LEU A 166 -7.73 3.07 4.00
C LEU A 166 -7.69 2.85 2.47
N ILE A 167 -6.56 3.16 1.82
CA ILE A 167 -6.40 2.92 0.37
C ILE A 167 -6.53 1.43 0.06
N VAL A 168 -5.82 0.55 0.79
CA VAL A 168 -5.89 -0.88 0.51
C VAL A 168 -7.27 -1.47 0.79
N ILE A 169 -7.95 -1.02 1.86
CA ILE A 169 -9.33 -1.46 2.15
C ILE A 169 -10.27 -1.08 1.00
N ARG A 170 -10.20 0.16 0.51
CA ARG A 170 -11.01 0.63 -0.63
C ARG A 170 -10.78 -0.18 -1.89
N GLU A 171 -9.52 -0.50 -2.19
CA GLU A 171 -9.21 -1.28 -3.39
C GLU A 171 -9.71 -2.72 -3.28
N VAL A 172 -9.67 -3.32 -2.09
CA VAL A 172 -10.25 -4.64 -1.83
C VAL A 172 -11.77 -4.61 -2.03
N PHE A 173 -12.47 -3.59 -1.50
CA PHE A 173 -13.92 -3.48 -1.71
C PHE A 173 -14.29 -3.15 -3.15
N ALA A 174 -13.54 -2.28 -3.83
CA ALA A 174 -13.73 -2.02 -5.26
C ALA A 174 -13.58 -3.30 -6.10
N HIS A 175 -12.60 -4.15 -5.75
CA HIS A 175 -12.44 -5.46 -6.34
C HIS A 175 -13.63 -6.38 -6.04
N GLY A 176 -14.12 -6.36 -4.79
CA GLY A 176 -15.30 -7.15 -4.37
C GLY A 176 -16.58 -6.77 -5.10
N ILE A 177 -16.78 -5.47 -5.36
CA ILE A 177 -17.91 -4.98 -6.18
C ILE A 177 -17.78 -5.46 -7.63
N ALA A 178 -16.60 -5.33 -8.22
CA ALA A 178 -16.34 -5.78 -9.60
C ALA A 178 -16.55 -7.31 -9.76
N ARG A 179 -16.37 -8.08 -8.69
CA ARG A 179 -16.61 -9.53 -8.65
C ARG A 179 -18.01 -9.92 -8.19
N HIS A 180 -18.87 -8.97 -7.91
CA HIS A 180 -20.22 -9.19 -7.34
C HIS A 180 -20.23 -9.97 -6.01
N VAL A 181 -19.13 -9.89 -5.24
CA VAL A 181 -19.03 -10.47 -3.88
C VAL A 181 -19.71 -9.56 -2.85
N VAL A 182 -19.61 -8.25 -3.06
CA VAL A 182 -20.30 -7.22 -2.27
C VAL A 182 -21.11 -6.33 -3.21
N THR A 183 -22.24 -5.82 -2.70
CA THR A 183 -23.18 -4.99 -3.48
C THR A 183 -23.02 -3.50 -3.21
N GLN A 184 -22.42 -3.14 -2.06
CA GLN A 184 -22.22 -1.75 -1.64
C GLN A 184 -20.79 -1.54 -1.17
N ASP A 185 -20.24 -0.35 -1.43
CA ASP A 185 -18.92 0.04 -0.94
C ASP A 185 -19.04 0.66 0.46
N PRO A 186 -18.61 -0.04 1.52
CA PRO A 186 -18.65 0.52 2.88
C PRO A 186 -17.69 1.70 3.07
N CYS A 187 -16.75 1.92 2.12
CA CYS A 187 -15.80 3.03 2.14
C CYS A 187 -16.29 4.28 1.39
N ALA A 188 -17.45 4.26 0.70
CA ALA A 188 -17.88 5.29 -0.24
C ALA A 188 -17.84 6.71 0.35
N HIS A 189 -18.24 6.86 1.61
CA HIS A 189 -18.31 8.17 2.29
C HIS A 189 -17.20 8.40 3.32
N ILE A 190 -16.27 7.46 3.48
CA ILE A 190 -15.16 7.56 4.43
C ILE A 190 -14.07 8.44 3.84
N LYS A 191 -13.84 9.62 4.40
CA LYS A 191 -12.75 10.53 4.01
C LYS A 191 -11.68 10.52 5.09
N ALA A 192 -10.44 10.09 4.75
CA ALA A 192 -9.33 10.05 5.71
C ALA A 192 -9.17 11.38 6.48
N LYS A 193 -9.28 12.52 5.80
CA LYS A 193 -9.16 13.85 6.44
C LYS A 193 -10.25 14.10 7.50
N ALA A 194 -11.44 13.56 7.32
CA ALA A 194 -12.55 13.75 8.27
C ALA A 194 -12.36 12.88 9.54
N ILE A 195 -11.72 11.72 9.41
CA ILE A 195 -11.49 10.80 10.54
C ILE A 195 -10.23 11.18 11.32
N ILE A 196 -9.10 11.29 10.62
CA ILE A 196 -7.78 11.45 11.25
C ILE A 196 -7.27 12.90 11.20
N GLY A 197 -8.13 13.85 10.83
CA GLY A 197 -7.75 15.24 10.71
C GLY A 197 -6.85 15.55 9.53
N GLY A 198 -6.25 16.74 9.57
CA GLY A 198 -5.31 17.20 8.54
C GLY A 198 -4.03 16.36 8.52
N THR A 199 -3.34 16.37 7.40
CA THR A 199 -1.99 15.85 7.32
C THR A 199 -1.11 16.61 8.28
N LYS A 200 -0.25 15.90 9.04
CA LYS A 200 0.99 16.48 9.52
C LYS A 200 1.61 17.21 8.32
N GLN A 201 1.99 18.47 8.50
CA GLN A 201 2.62 19.24 7.42
C GLN A 201 3.68 18.38 6.74
N GLN A 202 3.52 18.18 5.43
CA GLN A 202 4.49 17.40 4.68
C GLN A 202 5.83 18.14 4.86
N ARG A 203 6.88 17.41 5.31
CA ARG A 203 8.21 18.00 5.48
C ARG A 203 8.56 18.72 4.18
N GLU A 204 8.82 20.01 4.24
CA GLU A 204 9.30 20.76 3.09
C GLU A 204 10.63 20.16 2.62
N ARG A 205 10.80 20.12 1.31
CA ARG A 205 12.03 19.66 0.71
C ARG A 205 13.12 20.66 1.00
N VAL A 206 14.26 20.15 1.47
CA VAL A 206 15.43 20.97 1.72
C VAL A 206 16.17 21.13 0.39
N MET A 207 16.40 22.39 0.00
CA MET A 207 17.38 22.76 -1.00
C MET A 207 18.61 23.25 -0.24
N LEU A 208 19.73 22.54 -0.37
CA LEU A 208 20.99 22.95 0.25
C LEU A 208 21.55 24.19 -0.46
N THR A 209 21.97 25.16 0.32
CA THR A 209 22.66 26.36 -0.15
C THR A 209 24.14 26.06 -0.48
N ASP A 210 24.80 26.95 -1.21
CA ASP A 210 26.22 26.79 -1.54
C ASP A 210 27.10 26.58 -0.29
N PRO A 211 26.96 27.34 0.83
CA PRO A 211 27.70 27.07 2.07
C PRO A 211 27.40 25.71 2.70
N GLU A 212 26.12 25.27 2.66
CA GLU A 212 25.75 23.95 3.19
C GLU A 212 26.36 22.81 2.34
N ILE A 213 26.36 22.97 1.00
CA ILE A 213 27.02 22.03 0.08
C ILE A 213 28.54 22.00 0.35
N ALA A 214 29.18 23.13 0.51
CA ALA A 214 30.62 23.21 0.83
C ALA A 214 30.94 22.48 2.15
N ALA A 215 30.18 22.78 3.20
CA ALA A 215 30.34 22.12 4.50
C ALA A 215 30.14 20.61 4.41
N MET A 216 29.11 20.17 3.68
CA MET A 216 28.81 18.76 3.45
C MET A 216 29.97 18.07 2.71
N LEU A 217 30.41 18.61 1.55
CA LEU A 217 31.46 18.01 0.75
C LEU A 217 32.80 17.90 1.51
N ALA A 218 33.12 18.88 2.34
CA ALA A 218 34.33 18.88 3.19
C ALA A 218 34.25 17.84 4.32
N THR A 219 33.05 17.55 4.82
CA THR A 219 32.85 16.63 5.95
C THR A 219 32.73 15.17 5.50
N LEU A 220 32.26 14.90 4.27
CA LEU A 220 32.04 13.54 3.76
C LEU A 220 33.24 12.60 3.97
N PRO A 221 34.51 12.97 3.62
CA PRO A 221 35.63 12.06 3.77
C PRO A 221 35.99 11.71 5.23
N GLN A 222 35.53 12.52 6.17
CA GLN A 222 35.87 12.38 7.59
C GLN A 222 34.93 11.39 8.30
N VAL A 223 33.69 11.23 7.81
CA VAL A 223 32.63 10.49 8.51
C VAL A 223 32.03 9.35 7.73
N MET A 224 32.34 9.26 6.42
CA MET A 224 31.80 8.21 5.55
C MET A 224 32.89 7.38 4.89
N SER A 225 32.60 6.12 4.62
CA SER A 225 33.43 5.32 3.72
C SER A 225 33.46 5.96 2.33
N ARG A 226 34.58 5.81 1.62
CA ARG A 226 34.75 6.43 0.30
C ARG A 226 33.61 6.13 -0.68
N PRO A 227 33.09 4.88 -0.83
CA PRO A 227 31.95 4.63 -1.71
C PRO A 227 30.67 5.34 -1.29
N ASN A 228 30.37 5.45 0.02
CA ASN A 228 29.21 6.21 0.47
C ASN A 228 29.35 7.71 0.18
N ALA A 229 30.55 8.26 0.38
CA ALA A 229 30.84 9.64 0.03
C ALA A 229 30.68 9.91 -1.48
N LEU A 230 31.18 9.00 -2.32
CA LEU A 230 31.00 9.08 -3.77
C LEU A 230 29.53 8.95 -4.17
N MET A 231 28.76 8.06 -3.51
CA MET A 231 27.32 7.94 -3.75
C MET A 231 26.58 9.26 -3.47
N VAL A 232 26.89 9.95 -2.35
CA VAL A 232 26.30 11.26 -2.04
C VAL A 232 26.63 12.27 -3.13
N ARG A 233 27.90 12.33 -3.59
CA ARG A 233 28.37 13.23 -4.64
C ARG A 233 27.67 12.97 -5.98
N ILE A 234 27.56 11.69 -6.38
CA ILE A 234 26.88 11.28 -7.62
C ILE A 234 25.39 11.66 -7.57
N LEU A 235 24.70 11.37 -6.46
CA LEU A 235 23.29 11.72 -6.28
C LEU A 235 23.07 13.23 -6.36
N LEU A 236 23.94 14.03 -5.75
CA LEU A 236 23.86 15.49 -5.80
C LEU A 236 24.12 16.02 -7.22
N ALA A 237 25.15 15.49 -7.92
CA ALA A 237 25.54 15.97 -9.24
C ALA A 237 24.56 15.57 -10.35
N THR A 238 23.95 14.38 -10.25
CA THR A 238 23.08 13.85 -11.31
C THR A 238 21.59 14.01 -11.02
N GLY A 239 21.22 14.22 -9.75
CA GLY A 239 19.83 14.19 -9.31
C GLY A 239 19.17 12.82 -9.44
N ALA A 240 19.91 11.72 -9.64
CA ALA A 240 19.39 10.37 -9.72
C ALA A 240 18.69 9.94 -8.41
N ARG A 241 17.81 8.94 -8.46
CA ARG A 241 17.21 8.39 -7.26
C ARG A 241 18.17 7.42 -6.58
N ILE A 242 18.15 7.39 -5.25
CA ILE A 242 19.00 6.49 -4.46
C ILE A 242 18.86 5.02 -4.90
N GLY A 243 17.65 4.55 -5.17
CA GLY A 243 17.39 3.17 -5.62
C GLY A 243 17.94 2.90 -7.02
N GLU A 244 17.94 3.89 -7.91
CA GLU A 244 18.50 3.79 -9.25
C GLU A 244 20.03 3.60 -9.19
N LEU A 245 20.71 4.38 -8.36
CA LEU A 245 22.18 4.29 -8.21
C LEU A 245 22.61 3.07 -7.39
N ALA A 246 21.87 2.71 -6.36
CA ALA A 246 22.18 1.53 -5.53
C ALA A 246 22.13 0.22 -6.33
N GLN A 247 21.25 0.13 -7.33
CA GLN A 247 21.10 -1.03 -8.20
C GLN A 247 21.84 -0.90 -9.54
N ALA A 248 22.70 0.12 -9.70
CA ALA A 248 23.43 0.33 -10.94
C ALA A 248 24.45 -0.79 -11.19
N GLU A 249 24.50 -1.27 -12.43
CA GLU A 249 25.43 -2.29 -12.89
C GLU A 249 26.44 -1.69 -13.89
N TRP A 250 27.69 -2.18 -13.91
CA TRP A 250 28.74 -1.68 -14.79
C TRP A 250 28.42 -1.85 -16.28
N LYS A 251 27.69 -2.89 -16.66
CA LYS A 251 27.24 -3.09 -18.05
C LYS A 251 26.40 -1.94 -18.61
N ASN A 252 25.82 -1.13 -17.71
CA ASN A 252 24.97 0.00 -18.05
C ASN A 252 25.70 1.34 -17.97
N VAL A 253 27.03 1.35 -17.70
CA VAL A 253 27.88 2.54 -17.65
C VAL A 253 28.81 2.55 -18.86
N ASN A 254 28.63 3.52 -19.74
CA ASN A 254 29.49 3.71 -20.88
C ASN A 254 30.42 4.89 -20.59
N PHE A 255 31.71 4.60 -20.33
CA PHE A 255 32.72 5.61 -20.02
C PHE A 255 33.12 6.45 -21.24
N GLU A 256 33.11 5.85 -22.45
CA GLU A 256 33.45 6.56 -23.69
C GLU A 256 32.42 7.60 -24.09
N ALA A 257 31.11 7.20 -24.01
CA ALA A 257 30.00 8.11 -24.25
C ALA A 257 29.71 9.04 -23.05
N ALA A 258 30.34 8.80 -21.91
CA ALA A 258 30.02 9.44 -20.63
C ALA A 258 28.54 9.38 -20.32
N GLU A 259 27.99 8.16 -20.24
CA GLU A 259 26.56 7.89 -20.05
C GLU A 259 26.32 6.72 -19.08
N TRP A 260 25.29 6.87 -18.26
CA TRP A 260 24.78 5.79 -17.44
C TRP A 260 23.31 5.53 -17.79
N THR A 261 23.00 4.32 -18.23
CA THR A 261 21.65 3.90 -18.57
C THR A 261 20.98 3.27 -17.37
N ILE A 262 19.85 3.83 -16.93
CA ILE A 262 18.97 3.23 -15.93
C ILE A 262 17.97 2.35 -16.69
N PRO A 263 18.00 1.02 -16.51
CA PRO A 263 17.11 0.13 -17.25
C PRO A 263 15.65 0.24 -16.75
N PRO A 264 14.66 -0.21 -17.54
CA PRO A 264 13.24 -0.06 -17.21
C PRO A 264 12.83 -0.66 -15.86
N GLU A 265 13.41 -1.78 -15.48
CA GLU A 265 13.14 -2.49 -14.22
C GLU A 265 13.55 -1.67 -12.99
N HIS A 266 14.59 -0.83 -13.09
CA HIS A 266 15.04 0.04 -12.00
C HIS A 266 14.48 1.46 -12.09
N SER A 267 13.84 1.80 -13.22
CA SER A 267 13.23 3.12 -13.42
C SER A 267 11.79 3.15 -12.87
N LYS A 268 11.46 4.17 -12.07
CA LYS A 268 10.10 4.35 -11.54
C LYS A 268 9.04 4.43 -12.66
N ASN A 269 9.42 4.94 -13.82
CA ASN A 269 8.52 5.13 -14.96
C ASN A 269 8.45 3.89 -15.88
N LYS A 270 9.14 2.80 -15.53
CA LYS A 270 9.25 1.56 -16.34
C LYS A 270 9.71 1.82 -17.77
N ARG A 271 10.59 2.81 -17.96
CA ARG A 271 11.25 3.15 -19.24
C ARG A 271 12.73 3.31 -19.00
N ALA A 272 13.54 2.87 -19.95
CA ALA A 272 14.97 3.14 -19.91
C ALA A 272 15.23 4.65 -19.88
N PHE A 273 16.23 5.06 -19.11
CA PHE A 273 16.60 6.47 -18.99
C PHE A 273 18.12 6.62 -18.98
N VAL A 274 18.64 7.42 -19.91
CA VAL A 274 20.08 7.71 -20.01
C VAL A 274 20.40 8.96 -19.19
N VAL A 275 21.34 8.84 -18.26
CA VAL A 275 21.90 9.96 -17.49
C VAL A 275 23.23 10.34 -18.12
N PRO A 276 23.37 11.53 -18.72
CA PRO A 276 24.65 12.01 -19.18
C PRO A 276 25.55 12.34 -17.97
N LEU A 277 26.79 11.87 -18.01
CA LEU A 277 27.75 12.00 -16.90
C LEU A 277 28.73 13.12 -17.18
N PRO A 278 28.74 14.22 -16.39
CA PRO A 278 29.83 15.20 -16.44
C PRO A 278 31.18 14.55 -16.15
N ALA A 279 32.27 15.11 -16.66
CA ALA A 279 33.61 14.57 -16.49
C ALA A 279 34.00 14.30 -15.03
N LEU A 280 33.57 15.16 -14.10
CA LEU A 280 33.76 14.99 -12.65
C LEU A 280 33.06 13.71 -12.15
N VAL A 281 31.86 13.44 -12.63
CA VAL A 281 31.04 12.25 -12.24
C VAL A 281 31.65 11.00 -12.88
N VAL A 282 32.12 11.04 -14.11
CA VAL A 282 32.86 9.94 -14.76
C VAL A 282 34.05 9.51 -13.89
N GLY A 283 34.82 10.48 -13.36
CA GLY A 283 35.93 10.21 -12.45
C GLY A 283 35.47 9.47 -11.17
N TRP A 284 34.31 9.84 -10.60
CA TRP A 284 33.78 9.17 -9.43
C TRP A 284 33.30 7.74 -9.74
N PHE A 285 32.72 7.49 -10.91
CA PHE A 285 32.38 6.14 -11.36
C PHE A 285 33.64 5.29 -11.58
N ALA A 286 34.71 5.85 -12.19
CA ALA A 286 35.98 5.13 -12.36
C ALA A 286 36.60 4.76 -11.00
N GLU A 287 36.54 5.66 -10.01
CA GLU A 287 37.02 5.37 -8.66
C GLU A 287 36.18 4.25 -7.98
N LEU A 288 34.88 4.27 -8.16
CA LEU A 288 34.00 3.17 -7.66
C LEU A 288 34.33 1.84 -8.34
N GLN A 289 34.65 1.85 -9.65
CA GLN A 289 35.01 0.66 -10.40
C GLN A 289 36.29 0.02 -9.86
N ALA A 290 37.29 0.82 -9.53
CA ALA A 290 38.53 0.36 -8.91
C ALA A 290 38.29 -0.28 -7.52
N MET A 291 37.22 0.10 -6.84
CA MET A 291 36.85 -0.43 -5.52
C MET A 291 35.77 -1.52 -5.57
N ALA A 292 35.29 -1.91 -6.75
CA ALA A 292 34.20 -2.89 -6.89
C ALA A 292 34.67 -4.35 -6.75
N PHE A 293 35.99 -4.60 -6.82
CA PHE A 293 36.60 -5.94 -6.64
C PHE A 293 35.96 -7.04 -7.51
N GLY A 294 35.63 -6.72 -8.76
CA GLY A 294 35.03 -7.68 -9.71
C GLY A 294 33.50 -7.85 -9.59
N SER A 295 32.84 -7.12 -8.69
CA SER A 295 31.38 -7.09 -8.63
C SER A 295 30.79 -6.54 -9.92
N ARG A 296 29.63 -7.06 -10.35
CA ARG A 296 28.85 -6.51 -11.44
C ARG A 296 28.16 -5.18 -11.08
N TYR A 297 28.00 -4.89 -9.78
CA TYR A 297 27.32 -3.69 -9.29
C TYR A 297 28.30 -2.54 -9.06
N VAL A 298 27.84 -1.31 -9.32
CA VAL A 298 28.58 -0.07 -9.04
C VAL A 298 28.80 0.10 -7.54
N LEU A 299 27.81 -0.27 -6.76
CA LEU A 299 27.81 -0.20 -5.29
C LEU A 299 27.43 -1.59 -4.73
N PRO A 300 28.41 -2.52 -4.61
CA PRO A 300 28.14 -3.85 -4.09
C PRO A 300 27.94 -3.84 -2.58
N ILE A 301 27.16 -4.80 -2.08
CA ILE A 301 27.04 -5.09 -0.65
C ILE A 301 28.37 -5.56 -0.10
N ARG A 302 28.78 -5.05 1.06
CA ARG A 302 30.07 -5.37 1.68
C ARG A 302 29.98 -6.41 2.82
N SER A 303 28.79 -6.91 3.12
CA SER A 303 28.59 -7.88 4.20
C SER A 303 28.94 -9.29 3.75
N ARG A 304 29.88 -9.93 4.46
CA ARG A 304 30.25 -11.35 4.29
C ARG A 304 29.18 -12.35 4.73
N ASN A 305 28.05 -11.89 5.30
CA ASN A 305 27.05 -12.75 5.93
C ASN A 305 25.81 -13.03 5.04
N HIS A 306 25.79 -12.65 3.77
CA HIS A 306 24.75 -13.07 2.85
C HIS A 306 25.18 -14.37 2.18
N GLY A 307 24.59 -15.48 2.63
CA GLY A 307 24.83 -16.84 2.13
C GLY A 307 24.22 -17.11 0.75
N GLY A 308 24.70 -16.41 -0.26
CA GLY A 308 24.42 -16.60 -1.67
C GLY A 308 25.69 -16.36 -2.47
N ASP A 309 25.65 -16.36 -3.80
CA ASP A 309 26.76 -16.09 -4.72
C ASP A 309 27.56 -14.79 -4.50
N GLY A 310 27.31 -14.11 -3.38
CA GLY A 310 28.10 -13.02 -2.81
C GLY A 310 27.98 -11.66 -3.53
N ASP A 311 27.47 -11.60 -4.76
CA ASP A 311 27.40 -10.38 -5.54
C ASP A 311 25.99 -9.80 -5.60
N ALA A 312 25.72 -8.86 -4.70
CA ALA A 312 24.44 -8.17 -4.59
C ALA A 312 24.62 -6.64 -4.49
N PRO A 313 23.62 -5.86 -4.91
CA PRO A 313 23.68 -4.40 -4.82
C PRO A 313 23.52 -3.94 -3.37
N MET A 314 24.03 -2.77 -3.06
CA MET A 314 23.89 -2.14 -1.75
C MET A 314 22.43 -1.77 -1.48
N GLU A 315 21.96 -2.07 -0.27
CA GLU A 315 20.64 -1.63 0.20
C GLU A 315 20.56 -0.10 0.31
N PRO A 316 19.54 0.56 -0.28
CA PRO A 316 19.38 2.01 -0.21
C PRO A 316 19.30 2.56 1.23
N THR A 317 18.85 1.75 2.18
CA THR A 317 18.78 2.09 3.61
C THR A 317 20.15 2.31 4.24
N THR A 318 21.22 1.71 3.69
CA THR A 318 22.60 1.90 4.13
C THR A 318 23.02 3.37 4.05
N LEU A 319 22.66 4.06 2.96
CA LEU A 319 22.97 5.48 2.82
C LEU A 319 22.18 6.35 3.81
N ASN A 320 20.93 5.98 4.14
CA ASN A 320 20.15 6.71 5.15
C ASN A 320 20.84 6.69 6.52
N ALA A 321 21.39 5.53 6.90
CA ALA A 321 22.16 5.41 8.16
C ALA A 321 23.43 6.25 8.12
N ALA A 322 24.17 6.22 7.01
CA ALA A 322 25.38 7.02 6.84
C ALA A 322 25.08 8.54 6.87
N LEU A 323 23.98 8.99 6.26
CA LEU A 323 23.55 10.40 6.32
C LEU A 323 23.15 10.85 7.72
N ASN A 324 22.64 9.97 8.59
CA ASN A 324 22.40 10.33 9.99
C ASN A 324 23.71 10.64 10.73
N GLY A 325 24.78 9.87 10.48
CA GLY A 325 26.12 10.16 11.02
C GLY A 325 26.68 11.49 10.51
N LEU A 326 26.53 11.74 9.21
CA LEU A 326 26.93 13.00 8.58
C LEU A 326 26.18 14.21 9.17
N ALA A 327 24.86 14.09 9.39
CA ALA A 327 24.07 15.15 9.98
C ALA A 327 24.53 15.50 11.40
N GLY A 328 24.95 14.50 12.18
CA GLY A 328 25.55 14.72 13.51
C GLY A 328 26.88 15.49 13.46
N ALA A 329 27.74 15.15 12.49
CA ALA A 329 29.03 15.83 12.32
C ALA A 329 28.90 17.26 11.77
N LEU A 330 27.89 17.52 10.93
CA LEU A 330 27.63 18.84 10.37
C LEU A 330 27.04 19.82 11.40
N GLY A 331 26.25 19.33 12.36
CA GLY A 331 25.59 20.17 13.35
C GLY A 331 24.79 21.30 12.69
N GLU A 332 25.02 22.55 13.13
CA GLU A 332 24.35 23.74 12.62
C GLU A 332 24.86 24.23 11.24
N LYS A 333 25.99 23.70 10.76
CA LYS A 333 26.58 24.11 9.48
C LYS A 333 25.75 23.70 8.28
N CYS A 334 24.86 22.73 8.44
CA CYS A 334 24.00 22.25 7.37
C CYS A 334 22.68 21.73 7.94
N ARG A 335 21.57 22.14 7.34
CA ARG A 335 20.24 21.61 7.67
C ARG A 335 20.20 20.09 7.41
N ARG A 336 19.42 19.38 8.25
CA ARG A 336 19.26 17.93 8.07
C ARG A 336 18.53 17.65 6.75
N PHE A 337 19.13 16.80 5.91
CA PHE A 337 18.63 16.43 4.61
C PHE A 337 18.57 14.92 4.42
N THR A 338 17.89 14.48 3.37
CA THR A 338 17.74 13.08 2.95
C THR A 338 18.30 12.90 1.54
N PRO A 339 18.50 11.67 1.04
CA PRO A 339 18.91 11.44 -0.35
C PRO A 339 17.99 12.13 -1.37
N HIS A 340 16.68 12.23 -1.06
CA HIS A 340 15.76 12.91 -1.95
C HIS A 340 15.91 14.44 -1.94
N ASP A 341 16.43 15.02 -0.85
CA ASP A 341 16.74 16.45 -0.80
C ASP A 341 17.98 16.79 -1.62
N LEU A 342 18.95 15.86 -1.81
CA LEU A 342 20.07 16.04 -2.75
C LEU A 342 19.56 16.22 -4.19
N ARG A 343 18.57 15.43 -4.58
CA ARG A 343 17.91 15.55 -5.87
C ARG A 343 17.10 16.86 -5.99
N SER A 344 16.41 17.28 -4.94
CA SER A 344 15.73 18.59 -4.90
C SER A 344 16.70 19.74 -4.98
N THR A 345 17.88 19.59 -4.36
CA THR A 345 19.00 20.56 -4.46
C THR A 345 19.50 20.66 -5.89
N CYS A 346 19.83 19.54 -6.54
CA CYS A 346 20.22 19.51 -7.95
C CYS A 346 19.18 20.24 -8.82
N ARG A 347 17.90 19.89 -8.71
CA ARG A 347 16.80 20.49 -9.47
C ARG A 347 16.72 22.01 -9.29
N SER A 348 16.83 22.47 -8.05
CA SER A 348 16.72 23.89 -7.72
C SER A 348 17.93 24.69 -8.25
N HIS A 349 19.12 24.15 -8.10
CA HIS A 349 20.33 24.79 -8.61
C HIS A 349 20.36 24.83 -10.13
N LEU A 350 19.87 23.82 -10.84
CA LEU A 350 19.71 23.90 -12.31
C LEU A 350 18.83 25.09 -12.68
N GLY A 351 17.70 25.32 -11.98
CA GLY A 351 16.88 26.51 -12.20
C GLY A 351 17.61 27.84 -11.90
N MET A 352 18.36 27.88 -10.79
CA MET A 352 19.17 29.07 -10.44
C MET A 352 20.27 29.36 -11.45
N LEU A 353 20.77 28.34 -12.14
CA LEU A 353 21.75 28.47 -13.23
C LEU A 353 21.12 28.86 -14.58
N GLY A 354 19.79 29.11 -14.61
CA GLY A 354 19.10 29.52 -15.83
C GLY A 354 18.75 28.38 -16.78
N VAL A 355 18.86 27.12 -16.33
CA VAL A 355 18.42 25.96 -17.13
C VAL A 355 16.91 25.99 -17.28
N ASP A 356 16.45 25.81 -18.52
CA ASP A 356 15.02 25.73 -18.82
C ASP A 356 14.31 24.69 -17.95
N VAL A 357 13.09 25.01 -17.52
CA VAL A 357 12.29 24.16 -16.61
C VAL A 357 12.09 22.77 -17.19
N LEU A 358 11.78 22.66 -18.49
CA LEU A 358 11.59 21.38 -19.18
C LEU A 358 12.86 20.53 -19.12
N ILE A 359 14.02 21.12 -19.43
CA ILE A 359 15.31 20.43 -19.41
C ILE A 359 15.66 19.99 -17.99
N ALA A 360 15.45 20.84 -16.99
CA ALA A 360 15.69 20.50 -15.59
C ALA A 360 14.80 19.34 -15.11
N GLU A 361 13.51 19.29 -15.48
CA GLU A 361 12.62 18.16 -15.19
C GLU A 361 13.05 16.89 -15.95
N ARG A 362 13.49 17.02 -17.20
CA ARG A 362 14.02 15.91 -18.00
C ARG A 362 15.33 15.35 -17.42
N CYS A 363 16.22 16.17 -16.84
CA CYS A 363 17.40 15.68 -16.11
C CYS A 363 17.04 14.73 -14.98
N LEU A 364 15.90 14.95 -14.34
CA LEU A 364 15.45 14.15 -13.22
C LEU A 364 14.54 12.97 -13.61
N ASN A 365 14.29 12.73 -14.88
CA ASN A 365 13.34 11.70 -15.31
C ASN A 365 11.96 11.87 -14.62
N HIS A 366 11.48 13.13 -14.55
CA HIS A 366 10.12 13.40 -14.09
C HIS A 366 9.13 13.18 -15.23
N SER A 367 8.02 12.53 -14.94
CA SER A 367 6.91 12.46 -15.88
C SER A 367 6.22 13.82 -15.93
N LEU A 368 6.24 14.44 -17.08
CA LEU A 368 5.53 15.68 -17.34
C LEU A 368 4.08 15.34 -17.63
N GLY A 369 3.15 16.03 -16.95
CA GLY A 369 1.72 15.81 -17.14
C GLY A 369 1.16 16.54 -18.37
N GLY A 370 -0.10 16.25 -18.72
CA GLY A 370 -0.84 16.98 -19.75
C GLY A 370 -0.31 16.79 -21.17
N LEU A 371 -0.45 17.82 -22.01
CA LEU A 371 -0.07 17.80 -23.43
C LEU A 371 1.39 17.49 -23.68
N VAL A 372 2.29 17.97 -22.81
CA VAL A 372 3.75 17.73 -22.93
C VAL A 372 4.06 16.22 -22.88
N ALA A 373 3.39 15.46 -22.03
CA ALA A 373 3.59 14.01 -21.95
C ALA A 373 3.19 13.27 -23.24
N VAL A 374 2.23 13.81 -23.98
CA VAL A 374 1.65 13.19 -25.18
C VAL A 374 2.46 13.53 -26.43
N TYR A 375 2.85 14.79 -26.60
CA TYR A 375 3.43 15.30 -27.83
C TYR A 375 4.94 15.44 -27.80
N ASP A 376 5.55 15.76 -26.66
CA ASP A 376 6.99 15.92 -26.53
C ASP A 376 7.69 14.62 -26.17
N LYS A 377 8.11 13.88 -27.21
CA LYS A 377 8.84 12.60 -27.07
C LYS A 377 10.35 12.76 -27.18
N HIS A 378 10.85 13.97 -27.39
CA HIS A 378 12.29 14.22 -27.50
C HIS A 378 12.96 14.04 -26.15
N ASP A 379 14.15 13.39 -26.15
CA ASP A 379 14.87 13.05 -24.92
C ASP A 379 15.72 14.21 -24.37
N TYR A 380 16.06 15.18 -25.20
CA TYR A 380 16.91 16.34 -24.87
C TYR A 380 18.28 15.95 -24.27
N LEU A 381 18.87 14.84 -24.72
CA LEU A 381 20.10 14.31 -24.14
C LEU A 381 21.24 15.34 -24.12
N ASN A 382 21.44 16.09 -25.23
CA ASN A 382 22.48 17.08 -25.33
C ASN A 382 22.23 18.28 -24.41
N GLU A 383 21.02 18.76 -24.32
CA GLU A 383 20.61 19.85 -23.41
C GLU A 383 20.78 19.44 -21.95
N ARG A 384 20.37 18.21 -21.61
CA ARG A 384 20.56 17.63 -20.29
C ARG A 384 22.03 17.46 -19.94
N ARG A 385 22.87 17.07 -20.90
CA ARG A 385 24.33 16.98 -20.74
C ARG A 385 24.91 18.35 -20.37
N ARG A 386 24.60 19.38 -21.15
CA ARG A 386 25.06 20.77 -20.89
C ARG A 386 24.58 21.26 -19.51
N ALA A 387 23.34 20.98 -19.15
CA ALA A 387 22.77 21.37 -17.85
C ALA A 387 23.50 20.72 -16.67
N LEU A 388 23.79 19.42 -16.76
CA LEU A 388 24.51 18.70 -15.70
C LEU A 388 25.99 19.04 -15.65
N GLU A 389 26.65 19.33 -16.80
CA GLU A 389 28.02 19.85 -16.86
C GLU A 389 28.12 21.22 -16.17
N LEU A 390 27.18 22.13 -16.44
CA LEU A 390 27.12 23.44 -15.76
C LEU A 390 26.95 23.29 -14.25
N TRP A 391 26.10 22.40 -13.80
CA TRP A 391 25.92 22.10 -12.39
C TRP A 391 27.16 21.47 -11.75
N ALA A 392 27.79 20.51 -12.41
CA ALA A 392 29.03 19.89 -11.94
C ALA A 392 30.20 20.91 -11.85
N ALA A 393 30.31 21.82 -12.79
CA ALA A 393 31.28 22.91 -12.73
C ALA A 393 31.02 23.82 -11.52
N LYS A 394 29.76 24.17 -11.23
CA LYS A 394 29.40 24.91 -10.02
C LYS A 394 29.76 24.12 -8.75
N LEU A 395 29.47 22.82 -8.69
CA LEU A 395 29.85 21.98 -7.56
C LEU A 395 31.35 21.96 -7.30
N ALA A 396 32.16 21.84 -8.35
CA ALA A 396 33.63 21.90 -8.24
C ALA A 396 34.09 23.25 -7.68
N THR A 397 33.46 24.35 -8.11
CA THR A 397 33.76 25.69 -7.61
C THR A 397 33.38 25.87 -6.13
N ILE A 398 32.23 25.36 -5.73
CA ILE A 398 31.78 25.35 -4.32
C ILE A 398 32.77 24.55 -3.44
N GLU A 399 33.22 23.39 -3.91
CA GLU A 399 34.18 22.54 -3.20
C GLU A 399 35.55 23.21 -3.06
N ALA A 400 35.96 23.96 -4.10
CA ALA A 400 37.21 24.73 -4.10
C ALA A 400 37.12 26.03 -3.27
N GLY A 401 35.96 26.41 -2.77
CA GLY A 401 35.73 27.68 -2.05
C GLY A 401 35.90 28.92 -2.94
N ALA A 402 35.76 28.77 -4.30
CA ALA A 402 35.93 29.82 -5.27
C ALA A 402 34.59 30.47 -5.67
N ALA A 403 34.62 31.67 -6.21
CA ALA A 403 33.45 32.33 -6.78
C ALA A 403 33.07 31.70 -8.12
N PHE A 404 31.78 31.35 -8.28
CA PHE A 404 31.27 30.82 -9.56
C PHE A 404 30.71 31.97 -10.39
N ASN A 405 31.43 32.37 -11.42
CA ASN A 405 31.04 33.42 -12.36
C ASN A 405 30.36 32.78 -13.59
N VAL A 406 29.04 32.88 -13.66
CA VAL A 406 28.29 32.56 -14.89
C VAL A 406 28.35 33.80 -15.80
N VAL A 407 29.07 33.73 -16.88
CA VAL A 407 28.92 34.71 -17.96
C VAL A 407 27.70 34.29 -18.77
N PRO A 408 26.58 35.05 -18.74
CA PRO A 408 25.44 34.71 -19.56
C PRO A 408 25.85 34.85 -21.03
N LEU A 409 25.76 33.74 -21.77
CA LEU A 409 25.85 33.80 -23.22
C LEU A 409 24.71 34.70 -23.71
N LYS A 410 25.06 35.90 -24.22
CA LYS A 410 24.08 36.73 -24.92
C LYS A 410 23.47 35.90 -26.04
N ARG A 411 22.17 35.75 -26.04
CA ARG A 411 21.46 35.23 -27.21
C ARG A 411 21.81 36.13 -28.38
N ALA A 412 22.43 35.53 -29.41
CA ALA A 412 22.59 36.17 -30.72
C ALA A 412 21.22 36.31 -31.39
#